data_2769ad89d012a331387d4523e2dff49c
#
_entry.id   2769ad89d012a331387d4523e2dff49c
#
_cell.length_a   1.000
_cell.length_b   1.000
_cell.length_c   1.000
_cell.angle_alpha   90.00
_cell.angle_beta   90.00
_cell.angle_gamma   90.00
#
_symmetry.space_group_name_H-M   'P 1'
#
loop_
_entity.id
_entity.type
_entity.pdbx_description
1 polymer ?
#
loop_
_entity_poly.entity_id
_entity_poly.type
_entity_poly.pdbx_seq_one_letter_code
_entity_poly.pdbx_strand_id
1 'polypeptide(L)'
;MSDQGAVISRSAQAGLGVAGIPVGGRRDVALRFFWIGVVAIVFFAAALRIPGLASRSLWLDEAYSAWFSALPLGELWHSVPQYETHPPLYYTLLKGWRWLFGASEAGLRGLSLAASVATVLFVSLSGRLLRLGREGEAVSLLAGLLLAMNAGNIKYAQEARPYALETLAVTIAIIAAARLVTLVYRQPGIGLRSVASAAVVLTLSGGLLLWCHNTALFVAFGIWCALGVGALMLPAADCRRLLVVAVISGFGALVLWSPFLPWFLKQSQAFGAMQFWIELSRFDLISAWILAGGGRTPAVLACLLAVPGLWFMWRRQPQLAVMLGIILCVPLSLVLIISFAFKPIYIDRLFGWMGPILMVLTACGIVGISRSVPVRGSVLAVLLLANLHAVTMQYAAPPIEDLRELSATIAADVRPGDAILAVPNELGVGFRYYSDVPGVTYLPGEFPYLAPAGERRYIGNLGAPAITQADVADRTARLGNPHRVWLVARRADLYDPNGLAAAAIGSGRSIVIERRFGPIELRLYGEMPN
;
A
#
# COMPACT_ATOMS: atom_id res chain seq x y z
N MET A 1 -3.44 -10.17 -90.26
CA MET A 1 -4.52 -11.11 -90.50
C MET A 1 -5.18 -11.41 -89.21
N SER A 2 -6.39 -10.91 -89.13
CA SER A 2 -7.64 -11.36 -88.50
C SER A 2 -7.58 -11.62 -86.97
N ASP A 3 -8.20 -10.88 -86.14
CA ASP A 3 -9.59 -10.42 -85.98
C ASP A 3 -10.47 -11.42 -85.22
N GLN A 4 -11.39 -10.87 -84.44
CA GLN A 4 -12.51 -11.48 -83.72
C GLN A 4 -12.17 -11.94 -82.27
N GLY A 5 -12.65 -11.36 -81.19
CA GLY A 5 -14.01 -10.86 -80.97
C GLY A 5 -14.74 -11.84 -80.07
N ALA A 6 -14.97 -11.45 -78.79
CA ALA A 6 -16.06 -12.03 -78.02
C ALA A 6 -16.51 -11.13 -76.90
N VAL A 7 -17.63 -10.48 -77.12
CA VAL A 7 -18.50 -9.81 -76.11
C VAL A 7 -19.24 -10.92 -75.37
N ILE A 8 -19.14 -10.98 -74.02
CA ILE A 8 -20.07 -11.75 -73.20
C ILE A 8 -20.54 -10.88 -71.99
N SER A 9 -21.75 -10.50 -72.13
CA SER A 9 -22.85 -10.20 -71.21
C SER A 9 -22.54 -9.88 -69.71
N ARG A 10 -22.92 -8.67 -69.36
CA ARG A 10 -23.31 -8.25 -67.99
C ARG A 10 -24.57 -9.02 -67.58
N SER A 11 -24.47 -9.92 -66.61
CA SER A 11 -25.62 -10.38 -65.83
C SER A 11 -25.61 -9.66 -64.47
N ALA A 12 -26.67 -8.90 -64.25
CA ALA A 12 -26.98 -8.25 -62.98
C ALA A 12 -27.20 -9.28 -61.89
N GLN A 13 -26.36 -9.29 -60.86
CA GLN A 13 -26.71 -9.84 -59.54
C GLN A 13 -27.01 -8.69 -58.61
N ALA A 14 -28.31 -8.44 -58.42
CA ALA A 14 -28.84 -7.68 -57.31
C ALA A 14 -28.60 -8.46 -56.00
N GLY A 15 -27.46 -8.30 -55.38
CA GLY A 15 -27.16 -8.78 -54.04
C GLY A 15 -27.65 -7.72 -53.01
N LEU A 16 -28.59 -8.12 -52.18
CA LEU A 16 -29.08 -7.36 -51.02
C LEU A 16 -27.91 -6.75 -50.23
N GLY A 17 -27.75 -5.42 -50.33
CA GLY A 17 -26.76 -4.66 -49.59
C GLY A 17 -27.11 -4.66 -48.10
N VAL A 18 -26.49 -5.53 -47.34
CA VAL A 18 -26.33 -5.31 -45.90
C VAL A 18 -25.45 -4.08 -45.77
N ALA A 19 -26.08 -2.96 -45.42
CA ALA A 19 -25.42 -1.69 -45.18
C ALA A 19 -24.28 -1.91 -44.15
N GLY A 20 -23.05 -2.04 -44.66
CA GLY A 20 -21.85 -2.16 -43.83
C GLY A 20 -21.68 -0.85 -43.06
N ILE A 21 -21.76 -0.90 -41.74
CA ILE A 21 -21.39 0.21 -40.88
C ILE A 21 -19.99 0.69 -41.29
N PRO A 22 -19.79 1.97 -41.63
CA PRO A 22 -18.50 2.45 -42.09
C PRO A 22 -17.42 2.14 -41.05
N VAL A 23 -16.24 1.72 -41.51
CA VAL A 23 -15.10 1.30 -40.65
C VAL A 23 -14.74 2.34 -39.57
N GLY A 24 -15.00 3.63 -39.79
CA GLY A 24 -14.90 4.71 -38.81
C GLY A 24 -15.87 4.55 -37.63
N GLY A 25 -17.14 4.25 -37.91
CA GLY A 25 -18.16 4.10 -36.84
C GLY A 25 -17.90 2.95 -35.85
N ARG A 26 -17.29 1.83 -36.32
CA ARG A 26 -16.91 0.70 -35.42
C ARG A 26 -15.75 1.03 -34.49
N ARG A 27 -14.84 1.91 -34.88
CA ARG A 27 -13.73 2.37 -34.02
C ARG A 27 -14.25 3.31 -32.93
N ASP A 28 -15.14 4.23 -33.27
CA ASP A 28 -15.70 5.21 -32.32
C ASP A 28 -16.60 4.52 -31.28
N VAL A 29 -17.38 3.51 -31.70
CA VAL A 29 -18.20 2.71 -30.78
C VAL A 29 -17.33 1.92 -29.79
N ALA A 30 -16.28 1.24 -30.26
CA ALA A 30 -15.37 0.50 -29.38
C ALA A 30 -14.64 1.44 -28.39
N LEU A 31 -14.27 2.64 -28.84
CA LEU A 31 -13.65 3.66 -27.99
C LEU A 31 -14.60 4.14 -26.90
N ARG A 32 -15.85 4.40 -27.22
CA ARG A 32 -16.89 4.79 -26.24
C ARG A 32 -17.08 3.71 -25.19
N PHE A 33 -17.21 2.44 -25.57
CA PHE A 33 -17.35 1.32 -24.63
C PHE A 33 -16.13 1.17 -23.71
N PHE A 34 -14.91 1.37 -24.24
CA PHE A 34 -13.72 1.38 -23.39
C PHE A 34 -13.79 2.45 -22.30
N TRP A 35 -14.12 3.69 -22.64
CA TRP A 35 -14.21 4.77 -21.66
C TRP A 35 -15.36 4.60 -20.67
N ILE A 36 -16.51 4.10 -21.13
CA ILE A 36 -17.63 3.73 -20.24
C ILE A 36 -17.15 2.67 -19.24
N GLY A 37 -16.41 1.65 -19.70
CA GLY A 37 -15.84 0.63 -18.84
C GLY A 37 -14.87 1.20 -17.80
N VAL A 38 -13.94 2.08 -18.21
CA VAL A 38 -13.01 2.76 -17.28
C VAL A 38 -13.78 3.55 -16.22
N VAL A 39 -14.73 4.39 -16.64
CA VAL A 39 -15.52 5.22 -15.72
C VAL A 39 -16.32 4.34 -14.75
N ALA A 40 -17.00 3.31 -15.25
CA ALA A 40 -17.77 2.39 -14.42
C ALA A 40 -16.89 1.68 -13.37
N ILE A 41 -15.70 1.19 -13.77
CA ILE A 41 -14.75 0.52 -12.86
C ILE A 41 -14.25 1.49 -11.79
N VAL A 42 -13.91 2.73 -12.15
CA VAL A 42 -13.42 3.75 -11.22
C VAL A 42 -14.51 4.13 -10.21
N PHE A 43 -15.75 4.36 -10.65
CA PHE A 43 -16.87 4.61 -9.73
C PHE A 43 -17.16 3.41 -8.83
N PHE A 44 -17.12 2.20 -9.37
CA PHE A 44 -17.28 0.97 -8.59
C PHE A 44 -16.17 0.81 -7.54
N ALA A 45 -14.91 1.11 -7.92
CA ALA A 45 -13.78 1.10 -7.00
C ALA A 45 -13.96 2.10 -5.85
N ALA A 46 -14.43 3.32 -6.15
CA ALA A 46 -14.72 4.33 -5.13
C ALA A 46 -15.89 3.88 -4.23
N ALA A 47 -16.98 3.37 -4.81
CA ALA A 47 -18.16 2.88 -4.08
C ALA A 47 -17.79 1.76 -3.08
N LEU A 48 -16.88 0.86 -3.44
CA LEU A 48 -16.40 -0.19 -2.53
C LEU A 48 -15.47 0.32 -1.43
N ARG A 49 -14.90 1.52 -1.49
CA ARG A 49 -13.92 2.04 -0.52
C ARG A 49 -14.48 3.06 0.45
N ILE A 50 -15.51 3.78 0.04
CA ILE A 50 -16.13 4.86 0.85
C ILE A 50 -16.74 4.35 2.17
N PRO A 51 -17.52 3.24 2.20
CA PRO A 51 -18.26 2.84 3.42
C PRO A 51 -17.36 2.57 4.63
N GLY A 52 -16.11 2.14 4.42
CA GLY A 52 -15.17 1.79 5.49
C GLY A 52 -14.41 2.96 6.11
N LEU A 53 -14.51 4.18 5.55
CA LEU A 53 -13.63 5.29 5.95
C LEU A 53 -13.84 5.76 7.40
N ALA A 54 -15.07 5.79 7.89
CA ALA A 54 -15.41 6.25 9.23
C ALA A 54 -15.85 5.13 10.19
N SER A 55 -15.99 3.88 9.69
CA SER A 55 -16.57 2.79 10.47
C SER A 55 -15.65 2.30 11.59
N ARG A 56 -14.35 2.37 11.40
CA ARG A 56 -13.34 1.90 12.33
C ARG A 56 -12.58 3.06 12.96
N SER A 57 -12.25 2.92 14.25
CA SER A 57 -11.30 3.77 14.95
C SER A 57 -9.98 3.87 14.18
N LEU A 58 -9.27 4.99 14.29
CA LEU A 58 -7.84 5.03 13.95
C LEU A 58 -7.10 4.07 14.88
N TRP A 59 -6.21 3.26 14.33
CA TRP A 59 -5.24 2.53 15.13
C TRP A 59 -3.97 3.38 15.33
N LEU A 60 -3.03 2.92 16.15
CA LEU A 60 -1.89 3.72 16.59
C LEU A 60 -1.14 4.43 15.46
N ASP A 61 -0.79 3.70 14.39
CA ASP A 61 -0.03 4.30 13.28
C ASP A 61 -0.84 5.37 12.52
N GLU A 62 -2.16 5.24 12.43
CA GLU A 62 -3.02 6.28 11.86
C GLU A 62 -3.13 7.50 12.78
N ALA A 63 -3.18 7.27 14.11
CA ALA A 63 -3.17 8.35 15.09
C ALA A 63 -1.86 9.16 15.01
N TYR A 64 -0.71 8.50 14.77
CA TYR A 64 0.54 9.18 14.43
C TYR A 64 0.42 10.00 13.14
N SER A 65 -0.21 9.46 12.10
CA SER A 65 -0.43 10.21 10.85
C SER A 65 -1.28 11.46 11.07
N ALA A 66 -2.32 11.35 11.91
CA ALA A 66 -3.16 12.48 12.32
C ALA A 66 -2.35 13.53 13.09
N TRP A 67 -1.52 13.09 14.03
CA TRP A 67 -0.65 13.97 14.81
C TRP A 67 0.37 14.69 13.92
N PHE A 68 1.17 13.96 13.13
CA PHE A 68 2.16 14.58 12.24
C PHE A 68 1.53 15.59 11.27
N SER A 69 0.38 15.25 10.68
CA SER A 69 -0.30 16.17 9.75
C SER A 69 -0.85 17.43 10.43
N ALA A 70 -0.96 17.44 11.76
CA ALA A 70 -1.35 18.61 12.53
C ALA A 70 -0.19 19.58 12.80
N LEU A 71 1.05 19.08 12.91
CA LEU A 71 2.22 19.88 13.25
C LEU A 71 2.50 20.99 12.22
N PRO A 72 3.11 22.10 12.62
CA PRO A 72 3.73 23.04 11.69
C PRO A 72 4.70 22.34 10.75
N LEU A 73 4.84 22.81 9.50
CA LEU A 73 5.61 22.09 8.48
C LEU A 73 7.06 21.82 8.90
N GLY A 74 7.73 22.78 9.52
CA GLY A 74 9.11 22.61 10.01
C GLY A 74 9.22 21.52 11.07
N GLU A 75 8.28 21.49 12.04
CA GLU A 75 8.22 20.47 13.08
C GLU A 75 7.89 19.10 12.50
N LEU A 76 6.99 19.01 11.53
CA LEU A 76 6.66 17.78 10.83
C LEU A 76 7.92 17.16 10.19
N TRP A 77 8.70 17.96 9.45
CA TRP A 77 9.91 17.48 8.78
C TRP A 77 11.02 17.11 9.75
N HIS A 78 11.03 17.70 10.92
CA HIS A 78 11.96 17.34 11.99
C HIS A 78 11.51 16.10 12.78
N SER A 79 10.23 16.01 13.11
CA SER A 79 9.70 14.97 14.00
C SER A 79 9.50 13.62 13.28
N VAL A 80 8.92 13.61 12.06
CA VAL A 80 8.64 12.35 11.35
C VAL A 80 9.84 11.42 11.28
N PRO A 81 11.05 11.85 10.85
CA PRO A 81 12.19 10.95 10.76
C PRO A 81 12.71 10.41 12.10
N GLN A 82 12.26 10.97 13.21
CA GLN A 82 12.63 10.52 14.55
C GLN A 82 11.70 9.45 15.09
N TYR A 83 10.43 9.45 14.66
CA TYR A 83 9.39 8.52 15.10
C TYR A 83 9.11 7.41 14.10
N GLU A 84 9.26 7.70 12.81
CA GLU A 84 8.82 6.82 11.73
C GLU A 84 9.96 6.39 10.82
N THR A 85 9.85 5.20 10.24
CA THR A 85 10.70 4.72 9.14
C THR A 85 10.24 5.24 7.77
N HIS A 86 9.28 6.15 7.77
CA HIS A 86 8.75 6.77 6.55
C HIS A 86 9.35 8.16 6.35
N PRO A 87 9.64 8.54 5.10
CA PRO A 87 9.95 9.92 4.78
C PRO A 87 8.76 10.86 5.03
N PRO A 88 8.99 12.16 5.31
CA PRO A 88 7.93 13.10 5.72
C PRO A 88 6.97 13.52 4.60
N LEU A 89 7.23 13.16 3.33
CA LEU A 89 6.41 13.62 2.21
C LEU A 89 4.94 13.18 2.31
N TYR A 90 4.67 11.93 2.69
CA TYR A 90 3.29 11.46 2.85
C TYR A 90 2.51 12.33 3.85
N TYR A 91 3.10 12.62 5.00
CA TYR A 91 2.47 13.43 6.05
C TYR A 91 2.31 14.89 5.64
N THR A 92 3.21 15.39 4.79
CA THR A 92 3.09 16.72 4.16
C THR A 92 1.89 16.78 3.22
N LEU A 93 1.71 15.76 2.37
CA LEU A 93 0.55 15.64 1.50
C LEU A 93 -0.74 15.47 2.32
N LEU A 94 -0.69 14.67 3.38
CA LEU A 94 -1.81 14.47 4.28
C LEU A 94 -2.19 15.77 5.02
N LYS A 95 -1.22 16.61 5.39
CA LYS A 95 -1.46 17.94 5.97
C LYS A 95 -2.25 18.83 5.00
N GLY A 96 -1.86 18.90 3.73
CA GLY A 96 -2.60 19.63 2.70
C GLY A 96 -4.00 19.04 2.45
N TRP A 97 -4.11 17.72 2.44
CA TRP A 97 -5.38 17.01 2.30
C TRP A 97 -6.32 17.28 3.47
N ARG A 98 -5.81 17.20 4.71
CA ARG A 98 -6.53 17.52 5.94
C ARG A 98 -7.06 18.97 5.95
N TRP A 99 -6.31 19.91 5.41
CA TRP A 99 -6.75 21.29 5.29
C TRP A 99 -7.99 21.42 4.37
N LEU A 100 -8.07 20.60 3.31
CA LEU A 100 -9.19 20.60 2.37
C LEU A 100 -10.41 19.79 2.86
N PHE A 101 -10.19 18.64 3.49
CA PHE A 101 -11.23 17.65 3.77
C PHE A 101 -11.45 17.39 5.28
N GLY A 102 -10.76 18.12 6.13
CA GLY A 102 -10.90 18.01 7.59
C GLY A 102 -10.07 16.90 8.21
N ALA A 103 -10.12 16.85 9.55
CA ALA A 103 -9.32 15.96 10.37
C ALA A 103 -10.08 14.74 10.88
N SER A 104 -11.32 14.51 10.43
CA SER A 104 -12.06 13.29 10.75
C SER A 104 -11.36 12.04 10.20
N GLU A 105 -11.69 10.87 10.72
CA GLU A 105 -11.16 9.59 10.24
C GLU A 105 -11.35 9.43 8.72
N ALA A 106 -12.55 9.74 8.22
CA ALA A 106 -12.83 9.73 6.79
C ALA A 106 -12.00 10.78 6.03
N GLY A 107 -11.84 11.98 6.59
CA GLY A 107 -11.02 13.04 6.01
C GLY A 107 -9.56 12.59 5.86
N LEU A 108 -8.96 12.04 6.91
CA LEU A 108 -7.56 11.55 6.89
C LEU A 108 -7.35 10.38 5.92
N ARG A 109 -8.27 9.41 5.89
CA ARG A 109 -8.20 8.24 5.00
C ARG A 109 -8.49 8.57 3.53
N GLY A 110 -9.12 9.71 3.27
CA GLY A 110 -9.49 10.16 1.93
C GLY A 110 -8.31 10.25 0.95
N LEU A 111 -7.10 10.61 1.42
CA LEU A 111 -5.88 10.64 0.60
C LEU A 111 -5.52 9.23 0.09
N SER A 112 -5.56 8.24 0.97
CA SER A 112 -5.28 6.84 0.62
C SER A 112 -6.37 6.27 -0.30
N LEU A 113 -7.64 6.63 -0.08
CA LEU A 113 -8.73 6.28 -0.99
C LEU A 113 -8.49 6.85 -2.39
N ALA A 114 -8.15 8.13 -2.50
CA ALA A 114 -7.88 8.78 -3.79
C ALA A 114 -6.71 8.10 -4.53
N ALA A 115 -5.63 7.78 -3.80
CA ALA A 115 -4.48 7.06 -4.36
C ALA A 115 -4.85 5.65 -4.85
N SER A 116 -5.65 4.90 -4.08
CA SER A 116 -6.10 3.56 -4.45
C SER A 116 -7.04 3.58 -5.68
N VAL A 117 -7.98 4.52 -5.75
CA VAL A 117 -8.87 4.68 -6.92
C VAL A 117 -8.07 5.10 -8.15
N ALA A 118 -7.08 5.98 -7.99
CA ALA A 118 -6.15 6.35 -9.08
C ALA A 118 -5.33 5.13 -9.54
N THR A 119 -4.92 4.23 -8.65
CA THR A 119 -4.25 2.98 -9.02
C THR A 119 -5.13 2.11 -9.91
N VAL A 120 -6.42 1.93 -9.55
CA VAL A 120 -7.40 1.22 -10.38
C VAL A 120 -7.55 1.88 -11.75
N LEU A 121 -7.62 3.21 -11.81
CA LEU A 121 -7.67 3.97 -13.05
C LEU A 121 -6.44 3.69 -13.93
N PHE A 122 -5.22 3.81 -13.40
CA PHE A 122 -3.99 3.59 -14.19
C PHE A 122 -3.86 2.14 -14.67
N VAL A 123 -4.26 1.14 -13.86
CA VAL A 123 -4.32 -0.26 -14.28
C VAL A 123 -5.34 -0.43 -15.41
N SER A 124 -6.53 0.14 -15.30
CA SER A 124 -7.57 0.08 -16.34
C SER A 124 -7.14 0.76 -17.65
N LEU A 125 -6.27 1.77 -17.58
CA LEU A 125 -5.74 2.47 -18.73
C LEU A 125 -4.46 1.84 -19.30
N SER A 126 -3.81 0.90 -18.61
CA SER A 126 -2.47 0.42 -18.94
C SER A 126 -2.35 -0.15 -20.37
N GLY A 127 -3.32 -0.93 -20.84
CA GLY A 127 -3.34 -1.46 -22.19
C GLY A 127 -3.33 -0.35 -23.27
N ARG A 128 -4.04 0.74 -23.02
CA ARG A 128 -4.08 1.91 -23.90
C ARG A 128 -2.82 2.75 -23.81
N LEU A 129 -2.33 3.01 -22.60
CA LEU A 129 -1.08 3.76 -22.36
C LEU A 129 0.11 3.07 -23.02
N LEU A 130 0.14 1.74 -23.00
CA LEU A 130 1.16 0.91 -23.65
C LEU A 130 0.88 0.64 -25.13
N ARG A 131 -0.27 1.10 -25.66
CA ARG A 131 -0.71 0.87 -27.05
C ARG A 131 -0.74 -0.62 -27.44
N LEU A 132 -1.27 -1.47 -26.56
CA LEU A 132 -1.32 -2.94 -26.76
C LEU A 132 -2.50 -3.40 -27.62
N GLY A 133 -3.26 -2.47 -28.21
CA GLY A 133 -4.44 -2.75 -29.02
C GLY A 133 -5.65 -3.19 -28.21
N ARG A 134 -6.69 -3.66 -28.90
CA ARG A 134 -7.98 -4.01 -28.24
C ARG A 134 -7.87 -5.13 -27.21
N GLU A 135 -7.02 -6.11 -27.45
CA GLU A 135 -6.80 -7.21 -26.51
C GLU A 135 -6.14 -6.69 -25.21
N GLY A 136 -5.12 -5.83 -25.34
CA GLY A 136 -4.49 -5.18 -24.19
C GLY A 136 -5.45 -4.24 -23.44
N GLU A 137 -6.32 -3.52 -24.14
CA GLU A 137 -7.38 -2.70 -23.54
C GLU A 137 -8.38 -3.58 -22.76
N ALA A 138 -8.81 -4.72 -23.31
CA ALA A 138 -9.70 -5.66 -22.63
C ALA A 138 -9.05 -6.29 -21.38
N VAL A 139 -7.78 -6.70 -21.47
CA VAL A 139 -7.00 -7.21 -20.33
C VAL A 139 -6.90 -6.15 -19.24
N SER A 140 -6.61 -4.89 -19.60
CA SER A 140 -6.46 -3.82 -18.60
C SER A 140 -7.76 -3.44 -17.92
N LEU A 141 -8.91 -3.44 -18.61
CA LEU A 141 -10.22 -3.26 -18.00
C LEU A 141 -10.54 -4.40 -17.03
N LEU A 142 -10.27 -5.65 -17.43
CA LEU A 142 -10.48 -6.80 -16.57
C LEU A 142 -9.58 -6.75 -15.32
N ALA A 143 -8.30 -6.40 -15.48
CA ALA A 143 -7.38 -6.21 -14.36
C ALA A 143 -7.83 -5.09 -13.42
N GLY A 144 -8.32 -3.97 -13.97
CA GLY A 144 -8.89 -2.87 -13.19
C GLY A 144 -10.12 -3.29 -12.39
N LEU A 145 -11.03 -4.08 -12.98
CA LEU A 145 -12.20 -4.64 -12.28
C LEU A 145 -11.79 -5.56 -11.13
N LEU A 146 -10.85 -6.47 -11.37
CA LEU A 146 -10.33 -7.37 -10.33
C LEU A 146 -9.65 -6.58 -9.20
N LEU A 147 -8.86 -5.55 -9.53
CA LEU A 147 -8.23 -4.69 -8.54
C LEU A 147 -9.25 -3.83 -7.78
N ALA A 148 -10.33 -3.40 -8.42
CA ALA A 148 -11.42 -2.68 -7.75
C ALA A 148 -12.03 -3.50 -6.61
N MET A 149 -12.15 -4.82 -6.79
CA MET A 149 -12.69 -5.76 -5.79
C MET A 149 -11.62 -6.40 -4.89
N ASN A 150 -10.35 -6.07 -5.05
CA ASN A 150 -9.27 -6.66 -4.27
C ASN A 150 -9.32 -6.15 -2.81
N ALA A 151 -9.61 -7.05 -1.85
CA ALA A 151 -9.79 -6.69 -0.45
C ALA A 151 -8.50 -6.13 0.19
N GLY A 152 -7.31 -6.58 -0.22
CA GLY A 152 -6.04 -6.02 0.23
C GLY A 152 -5.84 -4.57 -0.22
N ASN A 153 -6.22 -4.25 -1.46
CA ASN A 153 -6.17 -2.88 -1.98
C ASN A 153 -7.25 -1.98 -1.33
N ILE A 154 -8.44 -2.54 -1.03
CA ILE A 154 -9.50 -1.84 -0.28
C ILE A 154 -9.04 -1.54 1.15
N LYS A 155 -8.41 -2.51 1.84
CA LYS A 155 -7.87 -2.33 3.19
C LYS A 155 -6.98 -1.09 3.27
N TYR A 156 -5.96 -1.00 2.43
CA TYR A 156 -5.02 0.14 2.47
C TYR A 156 -5.58 1.45 1.89
N ALA A 157 -6.66 1.40 1.14
CA ALA A 157 -7.42 2.60 0.78
C ALA A 157 -8.16 3.22 1.99
N GLN A 158 -8.42 2.41 3.01
CA GLN A 158 -9.14 2.78 4.24
C GLN A 158 -8.19 2.95 5.44
N GLU A 159 -6.89 3.13 5.20
CA GLU A 159 -5.90 3.45 6.23
C GLU A 159 -5.19 4.77 5.88
N ALA A 160 -5.06 5.68 6.86
CA ALA A 160 -4.32 6.92 6.71
C ALA A 160 -2.80 6.66 6.79
N ARG A 161 -2.28 5.83 5.87
CA ARG A 161 -0.88 5.40 5.80
C ARG A 161 -0.34 5.48 4.36
N PRO A 162 0.98 5.54 4.14
CA PRO A 162 1.58 5.76 2.82
C PRO A 162 1.38 4.62 1.80
N TYR A 163 0.91 3.42 2.21
CA TYR A 163 0.90 2.19 1.38
C TYR A 163 0.08 2.32 0.08
N ALA A 164 -1.07 2.99 0.12
CA ALA A 164 -1.87 3.21 -1.08
C ALA A 164 -1.19 4.19 -2.06
N LEU A 165 -0.52 5.23 -1.54
CA LEU A 165 0.25 6.19 -2.34
C LEU A 165 1.49 5.51 -2.94
N GLU A 166 2.18 4.67 -2.18
CA GLU A 166 3.30 3.84 -2.67
C GLU A 166 2.85 2.92 -3.80
N THR A 167 1.72 2.21 -3.64
CA THR A 167 1.15 1.35 -4.68
C THR A 167 0.84 2.12 -5.96
N LEU A 168 0.32 3.35 -5.85
CA LEU A 168 0.09 4.24 -6.99
C LEU A 168 1.40 4.62 -7.67
N ALA A 169 2.40 5.06 -6.90
CA ALA A 169 3.71 5.47 -7.42
C ALA A 169 4.41 4.30 -8.15
N VAL A 170 4.41 3.10 -7.56
CA VAL A 170 4.91 1.86 -8.18
C VAL A 170 4.17 1.56 -9.48
N THR A 171 2.84 1.63 -9.48
CA THR A 171 2.02 1.35 -10.67
C THR A 171 2.36 2.30 -11.81
N ILE A 172 2.50 3.61 -11.53
CA ILE A 172 2.87 4.61 -12.55
C ILE A 172 4.30 4.36 -13.04
N ALA A 173 5.24 4.06 -12.14
CA ALA A 173 6.63 3.76 -12.50
C ALA A 173 6.73 2.52 -13.39
N ILE A 174 5.99 1.44 -13.09
CA ILE A 174 5.93 0.23 -13.92
C ILE A 174 5.34 0.54 -15.29
N ILE A 175 4.26 1.30 -15.38
CA ILE A 175 3.66 1.68 -16.67
C ILE A 175 4.63 2.53 -17.48
N ALA A 176 5.35 3.48 -16.85
CA ALA A 176 6.34 4.31 -17.53
C ALA A 176 7.54 3.46 -18.03
N ALA A 177 8.06 2.56 -17.20
CA ALA A 177 9.11 1.62 -17.58
C ALA A 177 8.66 0.69 -18.73
N ALA A 178 7.45 0.11 -18.62
CA ALA A 178 6.86 -0.72 -19.68
C ALA A 178 6.66 0.07 -20.98
N ARG A 179 6.31 1.35 -20.88
CA ARG A 179 6.19 2.25 -22.04
C ARG A 179 7.51 2.49 -22.71
N LEU A 180 8.59 2.74 -21.95
CA LEU A 180 9.95 2.87 -22.48
C LEU A 180 10.37 1.61 -23.25
N VAL A 181 10.25 0.45 -22.62
CA VAL A 181 10.58 -0.84 -23.21
C VAL A 181 9.77 -1.05 -24.50
N THR A 182 8.44 -0.86 -24.44
CA THR A 182 7.55 -1.07 -25.61
C THR A 182 7.87 -0.12 -26.76
N LEU A 183 8.24 1.14 -26.47
CA LEU A 183 8.61 2.11 -27.51
C LEU A 183 9.88 1.68 -28.24
N VAL A 184 10.93 1.34 -27.49
CA VAL A 184 12.22 0.96 -28.06
C VAL A 184 12.11 -0.36 -28.86
N TYR A 185 11.36 -1.35 -28.34
CA TYR A 185 11.13 -2.62 -29.05
C TYR A 185 10.36 -2.47 -30.35
N ARG A 186 9.37 -1.56 -30.41
CA ARG A 186 8.53 -1.37 -31.60
C ARG A 186 9.12 -0.45 -32.65
N GLN A 187 10.04 0.41 -32.25
CA GLN A 187 10.64 1.42 -33.11
C GLN A 187 12.16 1.43 -32.90
N PRO A 188 12.88 0.43 -33.46
CA PRO A 188 14.34 0.41 -33.42
C PRO A 188 14.91 1.75 -33.93
N GLY A 189 15.89 2.30 -33.23
CA GLY A 189 16.46 3.57 -33.58
C GLY A 189 15.66 4.80 -33.13
N ILE A 190 14.59 4.66 -32.33
CA ILE A 190 13.78 5.77 -31.80
C ILE A 190 14.66 6.83 -31.13
N GLY A 191 14.39 8.11 -31.44
CA GLY A 191 15.12 9.24 -30.85
C GLY A 191 14.83 9.45 -29.37
N LEU A 192 15.80 9.98 -28.63
CA LEU A 192 15.67 10.25 -27.18
C LEU A 192 14.47 11.17 -26.86
N ARG A 193 14.16 12.14 -27.72
CA ARG A 193 12.99 13.04 -27.52
C ARG A 193 11.67 12.27 -27.46
N SER A 194 11.53 11.19 -28.23
CA SER A 194 10.30 10.39 -28.28
C SER A 194 10.06 9.53 -27.04
N VAL A 195 11.11 9.24 -26.27
CA VAL A 195 11.04 8.50 -25.01
C VAL A 195 11.08 9.41 -23.78
N ALA A 196 11.36 10.72 -23.96
CA ALA A 196 11.58 11.67 -22.88
C ALA A 196 10.39 11.76 -21.92
N SER A 197 9.15 11.81 -22.42
CA SER A 197 7.97 11.87 -21.56
C SER A 197 7.85 10.66 -20.63
N ALA A 198 8.10 9.45 -21.15
CA ALA A 198 8.07 8.25 -20.34
C ALA A 198 9.23 8.21 -19.34
N ALA A 199 10.42 8.71 -19.72
CA ALA A 199 11.57 8.83 -18.83
C ALA A 199 11.32 9.82 -17.69
N VAL A 200 10.73 11.00 -17.99
CA VAL A 200 10.34 11.98 -16.97
C VAL A 200 9.31 11.40 -16.01
N VAL A 201 8.26 10.75 -16.52
CA VAL A 201 7.26 10.10 -15.65
C VAL A 201 7.91 9.02 -14.78
N LEU A 202 8.84 8.22 -15.32
CA LEU A 202 9.58 7.22 -14.55
C LEU A 202 10.45 7.87 -13.45
N THR A 203 11.14 8.96 -13.77
CA THR A 203 11.96 9.73 -12.80
C THR A 203 11.10 10.26 -11.66
N LEU A 204 9.99 10.93 -11.98
CA LEU A 204 9.12 11.55 -10.99
C LEU A 204 8.39 10.51 -10.13
N SER A 205 7.86 9.45 -10.76
CA SER A 205 7.19 8.36 -10.01
C SER A 205 8.18 7.54 -9.20
N GLY A 206 9.40 7.33 -9.68
CA GLY A 206 10.49 6.70 -8.93
C GLY A 206 10.92 7.54 -7.72
N GLY A 207 11.06 8.86 -7.90
CA GLY A 207 11.31 9.77 -6.78
C GLY A 207 10.19 9.75 -5.76
N LEU A 208 8.93 9.86 -6.19
CA LEU A 208 7.76 9.78 -5.31
C LEU A 208 7.72 8.44 -4.55
N LEU A 209 8.00 7.34 -5.23
CA LEU A 209 8.08 6.01 -4.62
C LEU A 209 9.07 5.98 -3.45
N LEU A 210 10.29 6.49 -3.66
CA LEU A 210 11.33 6.54 -2.62
C LEU A 210 10.94 7.44 -1.44
N TRP A 211 10.09 8.44 -1.66
CA TRP A 211 9.54 9.31 -0.62
C TRP A 211 8.34 8.72 0.13
N CYS A 212 7.82 7.55 -0.27
CA CYS A 212 6.72 6.89 0.44
C CYS A 212 7.21 6.02 1.60
N HIS A 213 8.27 5.22 1.39
CA HIS A 213 8.76 4.27 2.40
C HIS A 213 10.24 3.93 2.19
N ASN A 214 10.99 3.69 3.27
CA ASN A 214 12.40 3.30 3.16
C ASN A 214 12.61 1.97 2.40
N THR A 215 11.69 1.01 2.56
CA THR A 215 11.75 -0.27 1.82
C THR A 215 11.37 -0.15 0.35
N ALA A 216 10.84 1.00 -0.08
CA ALA A 216 10.57 1.27 -1.49
C ALA A 216 11.83 1.20 -2.38
N LEU A 217 13.03 1.31 -1.77
CA LEU A 217 14.29 1.06 -2.46
C LEU A 217 14.36 -0.32 -3.11
N PHE A 218 13.77 -1.36 -2.50
CA PHE A 218 13.78 -2.72 -3.05
C PHE A 218 12.93 -2.81 -4.33
N VAL A 219 11.72 -2.24 -4.33
CA VAL A 219 10.88 -2.27 -5.53
C VAL A 219 11.42 -1.32 -6.61
N ALA A 220 12.00 -0.17 -6.25
CA ALA A 220 12.73 0.67 -7.18
C ALA A 220 13.85 -0.12 -7.84
N PHE A 221 14.71 -0.77 -7.06
CA PHE A 221 15.76 -1.63 -7.58
C PHE A 221 15.23 -2.70 -8.55
N GLY A 222 14.12 -3.37 -8.21
CA GLY A 222 13.45 -4.34 -9.08
C GLY A 222 13.00 -3.74 -10.43
N ILE A 223 12.45 -2.51 -10.42
CA ILE A 223 12.03 -1.82 -11.66
C ILE A 223 13.25 -1.51 -12.55
N TRP A 224 14.35 -1.00 -11.97
CA TRP A 224 15.55 -0.69 -12.75
C TRP A 224 16.31 -1.94 -13.19
N CYS A 225 16.35 -3.01 -12.40
CA CYS A 225 16.82 -4.32 -12.84
C CYS A 225 16.01 -4.85 -14.04
N ALA A 226 14.69 -4.72 -13.99
CA ALA A 226 13.83 -5.13 -15.09
C ALA A 226 14.08 -4.34 -16.39
N LEU A 227 14.36 -3.03 -16.28
CA LEU A 227 14.79 -2.21 -17.42
C LEU A 227 16.15 -2.67 -17.97
N GLY A 228 17.11 -2.95 -17.08
CA GLY A 228 18.44 -3.46 -17.45
C GLY A 228 18.35 -4.79 -18.21
N VAL A 229 17.62 -5.76 -17.66
CA VAL A 229 17.41 -7.06 -18.34
C VAL A 229 16.64 -6.89 -19.64
N GLY A 230 15.60 -6.04 -19.66
CA GLY A 230 14.88 -5.69 -20.88
C GLY A 230 15.79 -5.09 -21.95
N ALA A 231 16.74 -4.24 -21.56
CA ALA A 231 17.73 -3.68 -22.49
C ALA A 231 18.66 -4.75 -23.09
N LEU A 232 19.10 -5.72 -22.29
CA LEU A 232 19.96 -6.82 -22.76
C LEU A 232 19.28 -7.74 -23.78
N MET A 233 17.96 -7.71 -23.88
CA MET A 233 17.18 -8.44 -24.90
C MET A 233 17.11 -7.69 -26.25
N LEU A 234 17.73 -6.51 -26.38
CA LEU A 234 17.70 -5.65 -27.57
C LEU A 234 19.03 -5.72 -28.34
N PRO A 235 19.03 -5.35 -29.64
CA PRO A 235 20.28 -5.09 -30.38
C PRO A 235 21.12 -4.01 -29.71
N ALA A 236 22.45 -4.10 -29.84
CA ALA A 236 23.41 -3.28 -29.08
C ALA A 236 23.14 -1.76 -29.07
N ALA A 237 22.71 -1.19 -30.20
CA ALA A 237 22.42 0.25 -30.28
C ALA A 237 21.20 0.65 -29.45
N ASP A 238 20.13 -0.12 -29.47
CA ASP A 238 18.90 0.12 -28.73
C ASP A 238 19.06 -0.28 -27.24
N CYS A 239 19.84 -1.34 -26.97
CA CYS A 239 20.28 -1.69 -25.62
C CYS A 239 20.97 -0.49 -24.94
N ARG A 240 21.99 0.09 -25.58
CA ARG A 240 22.70 1.25 -25.04
C ARG A 240 21.76 2.45 -24.79
N ARG A 241 20.82 2.70 -25.70
CA ARG A 241 19.82 3.79 -25.54
C ARG A 241 18.95 3.56 -24.32
N LEU A 242 18.36 2.37 -24.19
CA LEU A 242 17.49 2.06 -23.05
C LEU A 242 18.26 2.10 -21.73
N LEU A 243 19.51 1.61 -21.69
CA LEU A 243 20.37 1.70 -20.50
C LEU A 243 20.67 3.16 -20.14
N VAL A 244 21.02 4.01 -21.11
CA VAL A 244 21.24 5.44 -20.85
C VAL A 244 20.00 6.11 -20.25
N VAL A 245 18.81 5.85 -20.82
CA VAL A 245 17.56 6.39 -20.30
C VAL A 245 17.27 5.84 -18.90
N ALA A 246 17.50 4.55 -18.66
CA ALA A 246 17.32 3.92 -17.36
C ALA A 246 18.25 4.53 -16.31
N VAL A 247 19.54 4.71 -16.64
CA VAL A 247 20.52 5.35 -15.74
C VAL A 247 20.14 6.80 -15.42
N ILE A 248 19.80 7.59 -16.44
CA ILE A 248 19.42 9.00 -16.24
C ILE A 248 18.16 9.09 -15.37
N SER A 249 17.13 8.27 -15.66
CA SER A 249 15.88 8.30 -14.89
C SER A 249 16.08 7.80 -13.45
N GLY A 250 16.92 6.78 -13.24
CA GLY A 250 17.26 6.27 -11.92
C GLY A 250 18.07 7.27 -11.10
N PHE A 251 19.09 7.86 -11.71
CA PHE A 251 19.86 8.93 -11.07
C PHE A 251 18.98 10.13 -10.72
N GLY A 252 18.10 10.55 -11.64
CA GLY A 252 17.14 11.62 -11.39
C GLY A 252 16.19 11.31 -10.22
N ALA A 253 15.69 10.08 -10.11
CA ALA A 253 14.87 9.65 -8.98
C ALA A 253 15.63 9.70 -7.64
N LEU A 254 16.90 9.25 -7.64
CA LEU A 254 17.78 9.33 -6.48
C LEU A 254 18.10 10.78 -6.09
N VAL A 255 18.35 11.67 -7.06
CA VAL A 255 18.55 13.10 -6.81
C VAL A 255 17.31 13.73 -6.16
N LEU A 256 16.11 13.40 -6.66
CA LEU A 256 14.86 13.88 -6.04
C LEU A 256 14.70 13.40 -4.59
N TRP A 257 15.18 12.22 -4.27
CA TRP A 257 15.11 11.63 -2.93
C TRP A 257 16.30 12.02 -2.03
N SER A 258 17.41 12.46 -2.59
CA SER A 258 18.67 12.72 -1.87
C SER A 258 18.55 13.64 -0.64
N PRO A 259 17.60 14.62 -0.54
CA PRO A 259 17.45 15.41 0.67
C PRO A 259 17.10 14.58 1.91
N PHE A 260 16.52 13.37 1.74
CA PHE A 260 16.21 12.46 2.83
C PHE A 260 17.37 11.50 3.16
N LEU A 261 18.38 11.37 2.32
CA LEU A 261 19.49 10.42 2.47
C LEU A 261 20.19 10.49 3.85
N PRO A 262 20.48 11.66 4.45
CA PRO A 262 21.10 11.72 5.77
C PRO A 262 20.25 11.06 6.86
N TRP A 263 18.94 11.27 6.82
CA TRP A 263 17.98 10.64 7.74
C TRP A 263 17.89 9.14 7.51
N PHE A 264 17.81 8.71 6.26
CA PHE A 264 17.82 7.29 5.88
C PHE A 264 19.05 6.55 6.42
N LEU A 265 20.24 7.13 6.27
CA LEU A 265 21.48 6.53 6.79
C LEU A 265 21.47 6.45 8.32
N LYS A 266 21.02 7.50 9.00
CA LYS A 266 20.86 7.52 10.47
C LYS A 266 19.88 6.46 10.95
N GLN A 267 18.71 6.35 10.30
CA GLN A 267 17.71 5.33 10.62
C GLN A 267 18.22 3.92 10.35
N SER A 268 18.94 3.69 9.24
CA SER A 268 19.51 2.39 8.91
C SER A 268 20.55 1.94 9.93
N GLN A 269 21.40 2.86 10.43
CA GLN A 269 22.36 2.58 11.50
C GLN A 269 21.67 2.25 12.82
N ALA A 270 20.65 3.06 13.20
CA ALA A 270 19.87 2.82 14.41
C ALA A 270 19.14 1.49 14.35
N PHE A 271 18.52 1.17 13.21
CA PHE A 271 17.82 -0.10 12.98
C PHE A 271 18.80 -1.29 13.07
N GLY A 272 20.02 -1.16 12.56
CA GLY A 272 21.08 -2.18 12.69
C GLY A 272 21.40 -2.54 14.14
N ALA A 273 21.38 -1.56 15.04
CA ALA A 273 21.77 -1.71 16.45
C ALA A 273 20.64 -2.14 17.39
N MET A 274 19.36 -2.12 16.96
CA MET A 274 18.19 -2.38 17.80
C MET A 274 17.64 -3.78 17.62
N GLN A 275 17.04 -4.36 18.65
CA GLN A 275 16.18 -5.51 18.52
C GLN A 275 14.82 -5.06 17.96
N PHE A 276 14.40 -5.66 16.84
CA PHE A 276 13.17 -5.27 16.17
C PHE A 276 12.04 -6.24 16.55
N TRP A 277 10.81 -5.75 16.64
CA TRP A 277 9.64 -6.48 17.13
C TRP A 277 9.09 -7.54 16.17
N ILE A 278 9.61 -7.62 14.93
CA ILE A 278 9.14 -8.57 13.93
C ILE A 278 9.71 -9.96 14.25
N GLU A 279 8.83 -10.92 14.41
CA GLU A 279 9.13 -12.35 14.46
C GLU A 279 8.68 -12.98 13.16
N LEU A 280 9.61 -13.60 12.43
CA LEU A 280 9.31 -14.25 11.16
C LEU A 280 8.73 -15.64 11.38
N SER A 281 7.64 -15.93 10.69
CA SER A 281 7.01 -17.23 10.64
C SER A 281 7.03 -17.81 9.21
N ARG A 282 6.79 -19.11 9.07
CA ARG A 282 6.65 -19.72 7.73
C ARG A 282 5.46 -19.17 6.95
N PHE A 283 4.46 -18.64 7.65
CA PHE A 283 3.31 -17.99 7.04
C PHE A 283 3.68 -16.70 6.30
N ASP A 284 4.73 -16.01 6.75
CA ASP A 284 5.19 -14.76 6.13
C ASP A 284 5.65 -14.97 4.68
N LEU A 285 6.13 -16.16 4.32
CA LEU A 285 6.50 -16.50 2.94
C LEU A 285 5.34 -16.34 1.94
N ILE A 286 4.11 -16.53 2.40
CA ILE A 286 2.90 -16.46 1.56
C ILE A 286 2.02 -15.24 1.85
N SER A 287 2.24 -14.54 2.95
CA SER A 287 1.36 -13.44 3.39
C SER A 287 1.31 -12.28 2.40
N ALA A 288 2.45 -11.93 1.76
CA ALA A 288 2.48 -10.92 0.69
C ALA A 288 1.61 -11.32 -0.52
N TRP A 289 1.58 -12.61 -0.90
CA TRP A 289 0.73 -13.11 -1.98
C TRP A 289 -0.74 -13.12 -1.61
N ILE A 290 -1.06 -13.46 -0.35
CA ILE A 290 -2.44 -13.38 0.17
C ILE A 290 -2.94 -11.93 0.13
N LEU A 291 -2.11 -10.99 0.55
CA LEU A 291 -2.41 -9.57 0.47
C LEU A 291 -2.61 -9.11 -0.98
N ALA A 292 -1.64 -9.42 -1.86
CA ALA A 292 -1.69 -9.05 -3.27
C ALA A 292 -2.91 -9.63 -3.99
N GLY A 293 -3.32 -10.84 -3.63
CA GLY A 293 -4.51 -11.50 -4.18
C GLY A 293 -5.84 -11.02 -3.58
N GLY A 294 -5.79 -10.28 -2.45
CA GLY A 294 -6.99 -9.75 -1.80
C GLY A 294 -7.67 -10.72 -0.83
N GLY A 295 -6.93 -11.69 -0.28
CA GLY A 295 -7.42 -12.71 0.64
C GLY A 295 -6.96 -14.11 0.24
N ARG A 296 -7.10 -15.11 1.12
CA ARG A 296 -6.55 -16.46 0.89
C ARG A 296 -7.09 -17.12 -0.39
N THR A 297 -8.40 -17.23 -0.51
CA THR A 297 -9.03 -17.88 -1.69
C THR A 297 -8.80 -17.11 -2.99
N PRO A 298 -9.04 -15.77 -3.05
CA PRO A 298 -8.71 -15.01 -4.25
C PRO A 298 -7.24 -15.09 -4.64
N ALA A 299 -6.31 -15.10 -3.66
CA ALA A 299 -4.87 -15.20 -3.93
C ALA A 299 -4.49 -16.51 -4.59
N VAL A 300 -5.01 -17.64 -4.10
CA VAL A 300 -4.76 -18.96 -4.71
C VAL A 300 -5.26 -18.97 -6.16
N LEU A 301 -6.50 -18.52 -6.39
CA LEU A 301 -7.07 -18.47 -7.74
C LEU A 301 -6.29 -17.52 -8.66
N ALA A 302 -5.91 -16.34 -8.15
CA ALA A 302 -5.13 -15.36 -8.90
C ALA A 302 -3.74 -15.91 -9.25
N CYS A 303 -3.03 -16.55 -8.32
CA CYS A 303 -1.72 -17.15 -8.58
C CYS A 303 -1.81 -18.30 -9.59
N LEU A 304 -2.83 -19.17 -9.50
CA LEU A 304 -3.07 -20.23 -10.47
C LEU A 304 -3.33 -19.67 -11.87
N LEU A 305 -4.05 -18.57 -12.00
CA LEU A 305 -4.31 -17.90 -13.27
C LEU A 305 -3.14 -17.05 -13.76
N ALA A 306 -2.31 -16.53 -12.86
CA ALA A 306 -1.13 -15.74 -13.22
C ALA A 306 -0.08 -16.57 -13.97
N VAL A 307 0.02 -17.88 -13.72
CA VAL A 307 0.95 -18.77 -14.44
C VAL A 307 0.62 -18.85 -15.95
N PRO A 308 -0.58 -19.27 -16.39
CA PRO A 308 -0.95 -19.21 -17.80
C PRO A 308 -1.01 -17.76 -18.32
N GLY A 309 -1.28 -16.78 -17.46
CA GLY A 309 -1.25 -15.36 -17.80
C GLY A 309 0.14 -14.86 -18.16
N LEU A 310 1.15 -15.24 -17.39
CA LEU A 310 2.56 -14.95 -17.70
C LEU A 310 2.99 -15.62 -19.01
N TRP A 311 2.56 -16.88 -19.22
CA TRP A 311 2.79 -17.59 -20.49
C TRP A 311 2.11 -16.91 -21.67
N PHE A 312 0.85 -16.50 -21.53
CA PHE A 312 0.11 -15.74 -22.55
C PHE A 312 0.82 -14.42 -22.89
N MET A 313 1.26 -13.69 -21.85
CA MET A 313 2.02 -12.43 -22.02
C MET A 313 3.37 -12.70 -22.69
N TRP A 314 4.10 -13.74 -22.27
CA TRP A 314 5.36 -14.15 -22.88
C TRP A 314 5.23 -14.40 -24.39
N ARG A 315 4.17 -15.08 -24.80
CA ARG A 315 3.89 -15.35 -26.23
C ARG A 315 3.61 -14.09 -27.05
N ARG A 316 3.14 -13.02 -26.43
CA ARG A 316 2.70 -11.77 -27.09
C ARG A 316 3.68 -10.61 -26.91
N GLN A 317 4.24 -10.48 -25.74
CA GLN A 317 5.07 -9.37 -25.28
C GLN A 317 6.13 -9.91 -24.29
N PRO A 318 7.13 -10.70 -24.75
CA PRO A 318 8.09 -11.38 -23.88
C PRO A 318 8.84 -10.41 -22.98
N GLN A 319 9.17 -9.22 -23.47
CA GLN A 319 9.84 -8.17 -22.71
C GLN A 319 9.01 -7.69 -21.50
N LEU A 320 7.68 -7.60 -21.63
CA LEU A 320 6.80 -7.21 -20.52
C LEU A 320 6.63 -8.36 -19.51
N ALA A 321 6.59 -9.61 -19.99
CA ALA A 321 6.52 -10.78 -19.13
C ALA A 321 7.77 -10.90 -18.25
N VAL A 322 8.97 -10.75 -18.84
CA VAL A 322 10.25 -10.72 -18.10
C VAL A 322 10.26 -9.58 -17.10
N MET A 323 9.87 -8.39 -17.53
CA MET A 323 9.86 -7.20 -16.66
C MET A 323 8.97 -7.42 -15.42
N LEU A 324 7.72 -7.87 -15.60
CA LEU A 324 6.81 -8.09 -14.47
C LEU A 324 7.29 -9.24 -13.57
N GLY A 325 7.87 -10.30 -14.14
CA GLY A 325 8.47 -11.39 -13.36
C GLY A 325 9.62 -10.91 -12.47
N ILE A 326 10.53 -10.08 -13.01
CA ILE A 326 11.65 -9.50 -12.24
C ILE A 326 11.13 -8.60 -11.11
N ILE A 327 10.16 -7.71 -11.42
CA ILE A 327 9.60 -6.79 -10.42
C ILE A 327 8.87 -7.55 -9.30
N LEU A 328 8.20 -8.65 -9.58
CA LEU A 328 7.58 -9.47 -8.53
C LEU A 328 8.60 -10.25 -7.70
N CYS A 329 9.60 -10.85 -8.35
CA CYS A 329 10.51 -11.77 -7.67
C CYS A 329 11.66 -11.07 -6.95
N VAL A 330 12.33 -10.10 -7.59
CA VAL A 330 13.58 -9.53 -7.06
C VAL A 330 13.36 -8.80 -5.73
N PRO A 331 12.42 -7.84 -5.60
CA PRO A 331 12.23 -7.12 -4.34
C PRO A 331 11.79 -8.05 -3.20
N LEU A 332 10.87 -8.97 -3.46
CA LEU A 332 10.38 -9.93 -2.47
C LEU A 332 11.52 -10.85 -2.00
N SER A 333 12.30 -11.40 -2.94
CA SER A 333 13.45 -12.26 -2.61
C SER A 333 14.50 -11.52 -1.80
N LEU A 334 14.83 -10.27 -2.15
CA LEU A 334 15.81 -9.47 -1.40
C LEU A 334 15.34 -9.24 0.04
N VAL A 335 14.08 -8.82 0.23
CA VAL A 335 13.53 -8.60 1.58
C VAL A 335 13.50 -9.89 2.38
N LEU A 336 13.12 -11.02 1.78
CA LEU A 336 13.13 -12.33 2.46
C LEU A 336 14.56 -12.76 2.81
N ILE A 337 15.51 -12.65 1.88
CA ILE A 337 16.93 -12.99 2.14
C ILE A 337 17.47 -12.16 3.30
N ILE A 338 17.27 -10.82 3.28
CA ILE A 338 17.70 -9.94 4.35
C ILE A 338 17.03 -10.32 5.67
N SER A 339 15.72 -10.62 5.62
CA SER A 339 14.94 -10.95 6.81
C SER A 339 15.37 -12.24 7.48
N PHE A 340 15.72 -13.27 6.70
CA PHE A 340 16.14 -14.56 7.24
C PHE A 340 17.64 -14.63 7.54
N ALA A 341 18.48 -13.95 6.74
CA ALA A 341 19.94 -14.04 6.88
C ALA A 341 20.55 -13.02 7.83
N PHE A 342 19.91 -11.83 7.99
CA PHE A 342 20.52 -10.72 8.72
C PHE A 342 19.60 -10.15 9.79
N LYS A 343 18.46 -9.57 9.40
CA LYS A 343 17.55 -8.89 10.33
C LYS A 343 16.12 -8.91 9.79
N PRO A 344 15.11 -9.26 10.61
CA PRO A 344 13.73 -9.33 10.17
C PRO A 344 13.20 -7.94 9.81
N ILE A 345 13.03 -7.71 8.49
CA ILE A 345 12.44 -6.48 7.92
C ILE A 345 11.15 -6.75 7.16
N TYR A 346 10.79 -8.03 6.99
CA TYR A 346 9.61 -8.41 6.23
C TYR A 346 8.33 -8.14 7.02
N ILE A 347 7.42 -7.40 6.40
CA ILE A 347 6.03 -7.23 6.81
C ILE A 347 5.20 -7.26 5.52
N ASP A 348 4.09 -8.00 5.49
CA ASP A 348 3.24 -8.18 4.31
C ASP A 348 2.74 -6.85 3.72
N ARG A 349 2.42 -5.88 4.57
CA ARG A 349 1.95 -4.53 4.17
C ARG A 349 2.89 -3.77 3.25
N LEU A 350 4.18 -4.11 3.21
CA LEU A 350 5.18 -3.52 2.32
C LEU A 350 5.03 -3.99 0.86
N PHE A 351 4.19 -5.00 0.60
CA PHE A 351 4.03 -5.63 -0.71
C PHE A 351 2.67 -5.38 -1.35
N GLY A 352 1.89 -4.40 -0.87
CA GLY A 352 0.59 -4.04 -1.46
C GLY A 352 0.67 -3.71 -2.96
N TRP A 353 1.81 -3.19 -3.41
CA TRP A 353 2.11 -2.90 -4.81
C TRP A 353 2.17 -4.14 -5.73
N MET A 354 2.29 -5.35 -5.19
CA MET A 354 2.21 -6.59 -5.98
C MET A 354 0.80 -6.83 -6.55
N GLY A 355 -0.24 -6.33 -5.86
CA GLY A 355 -1.64 -6.52 -6.24
C GLY A 355 -1.95 -6.10 -7.67
N PRO A 356 -1.66 -4.86 -8.12
CA PRO A 356 -1.83 -4.42 -9.50
C PRO A 356 -1.20 -5.36 -10.53
N ILE A 357 0.04 -5.82 -10.28
CA ILE A 357 0.75 -6.73 -11.20
C ILE A 357 0.06 -8.09 -11.25
N LEU A 358 -0.29 -8.64 -10.08
CA LEU A 358 -0.97 -9.93 -9.99
C LEU A 358 -2.32 -9.89 -10.71
N MET A 359 -3.09 -8.80 -10.58
CA MET A 359 -4.37 -8.65 -11.28
C MET A 359 -4.20 -8.55 -12.80
N VAL A 360 -3.14 -7.92 -13.30
CA VAL A 360 -2.82 -7.90 -14.73
C VAL A 360 -2.49 -9.31 -15.24
N LEU A 361 -1.64 -10.06 -14.52
CA LEU A 361 -1.30 -11.43 -14.90
C LEU A 361 -2.52 -12.36 -14.82
N THR A 362 -3.36 -12.21 -13.80
CA THR A 362 -4.63 -12.94 -13.66
C THR A 362 -5.57 -12.66 -14.84
N ALA A 363 -5.73 -11.40 -15.24
CA ALA A 363 -6.53 -11.01 -16.39
C ALA A 363 -5.98 -11.60 -17.70
N CYS A 364 -4.66 -11.60 -17.88
CA CYS A 364 -4.00 -12.31 -18.99
C CYS A 364 -4.31 -13.81 -18.97
N GLY A 365 -4.32 -14.44 -17.79
CA GLY A 365 -4.67 -15.85 -17.61
C GLY A 365 -6.10 -16.16 -18.02
N ILE A 366 -7.06 -15.36 -17.60
CA ILE A 366 -8.47 -15.52 -17.98
C ILE A 366 -8.64 -15.41 -19.51
N VAL A 367 -7.96 -14.43 -20.13
CA VAL A 367 -8.01 -14.24 -21.58
C VAL A 367 -7.28 -15.36 -22.32
N GLY A 368 -6.17 -15.87 -21.77
CA GLY A 368 -5.31 -16.87 -22.38
C GLY A 368 -5.78 -18.32 -22.24
N ILE A 369 -6.55 -18.65 -21.18
CA ILE A 369 -6.90 -20.04 -20.83
C ILE A 369 -7.81 -20.73 -21.87
N SER A 370 -8.67 -19.99 -22.53
CA SER A 370 -9.62 -20.51 -23.53
C SER A 370 -10.04 -19.43 -24.52
N ARG A 371 -10.48 -19.84 -25.71
CA ARG A 371 -11.18 -18.95 -26.66
C ARG A 371 -12.70 -18.91 -26.41
N SER A 372 -13.23 -19.84 -25.62
CA SER A 372 -14.65 -19.94 -25.28
C SER A 372 -15.07 -18.82 -24.32
N VAL A 373 -16.04 -18.01 -24.73
CA VAL A 373 -16.58 -16.93 -23.89
C VAL A 373 -17.24 -17.47 -22.61
N PRO A 374 -18.05 -18.56 -22.66
CA PRO A 374 -18.60 -19.17 -21.44
C PRO A 374 -17.53 -19.61 -20.44
N VAL A 375 -16.43 -20.25 -20.91
CA VAL A 375 -15.32 -20.68 -20.02
C VAL A 375 -14.68 -19.48 -19.33
N ARG A 376 -14.33 -18.42 -20.09
CA ARG A 376 -13.79 -17.18 -19.50
C ARG A 376 -14.76 -16.55 -18.50
N GLY A 377 -16.04 -16.52 -18.86
CA GLY A 377 -17.11 -15.99 -18.00
C GLY A 377 -17.25 -16.77 -16.70
N SER A 378 -17.21 -18.10 -16.74
CA SER A 378 -17.27 -18.95 -15.54
C SER A 378 -16.06 -18.75 -14.63
N VAL A 379 -14.84 -18.72 -15.19
CA VAL A 379 -13.61 -18.47 -14.43
C VAL A 379 -13.66 -17.09 -13.78
N LEU A 380 -14.08 -16.07 -14.53
CA LEU A 380 -14.25 -14.72 -13.98
C LEU A 380 -15.30 -14.69 -12.86
N ALA A 381 -16.46 -15.34 -13.05
CA ALA A 381 -17.52 -15.38 -12.04
C ALA A 381 -17.04 -16.00 -10.72
N VAL A 382 -16.32 -17.13 -10.79
CA VAL A 382 -15.74 -17.78 -9.60
C VAL A 382 -14.78 -16.82 -8.88
N LEU A 383 -13.91 -16.13 -9.62
CA LEU A 383 -12.96 -15.18 -9.04
C LEU A 383 -13.66 -13.95 -8.43
N LEU A 384 -14.70 -13.43 -9.09
CA LEU A 384 -15.50 -12.32 -8.55
C LEU A 384 -16.26 -12.71 -7.28
N LEU A 385 -16.82 -13.92 -7.21
CA LEU A 385 -17.47 -14.44 -6.00
C LEU A 385 -16.47 -14.61 -4.85
N ALA A 386 -15.27 -15.13 -5.13
CA ALA A 386 -14.22 -15.25 -4.13
C ALA A 386 -13.76 -13.87 -3.61
N ASN A 387 -13.61 -12.87 -4.50
CA ASN A 387 -13.30 -11.50 -4.11
C ASN A 387 -14.45 -10.85 -3.32
N LEU A 388 -15.70 -11.07 -3.72
CA LEU A 388 -16.86 -10.56 -2.98
C LEU A 388 -16.88 -11.11 -1.55
N HIS A 389 -16.65 -12.41 -1.37
CA HIS A 389 -16.53 -13.01 -0.05
C HIS A 389 -15.36 -12.39 0.75
N ALA A 390 -14.19 -12.19 0.13
CA ALA A 390 -13.05 -11.58 0.81
C ALA A 390 -13.33 -10.12 1.22
N VAL A 391 -14.03 -9.36 0.38
CA VAL A 391 -14.46 -7.99 0.70
C VAL A 391 -15.45 -7.98 1.86
N THR A 392 -16.45 -8.88 1.89
CA THR A 392 -17.38 -8.96 3.02
C THR A 392 -16.66 -9.31 4.33
N MET A 393 -15.71 -10.24 4.29
CA MET A 393 -14.86 -10.57 5.44
C MET A 393 -13.99 -9.38 5.89
N GLN A 394 -13.44 -8.60 4.96
CA GLN A 394 -12.68 -7.39 5.25
C GLN A 394 -13.54 -6.35 5.99
N TYR A 395 -14.79 -6.17 5.60
CA TYR A 395 -15.71 -5.24 6.28
C TYR A 395 -16.19 -5.75 7.63
N ALA A 396 -16.36 -7.06 7.78
CA ALA A 396 -16.77 -7.70 9.03
C ALA A 396 -15.63 -7.81 10.06
N ALA A 397 -14.37 -7.61 9.64
CA ALA A 397 -13.22 -7.73 10.54
C ALA A 397 -13.27 -6.62 11.62
N PRO A 398 -12.97 -6.94 12.89
CA PRO A 398 -12.91 -5.95 13.96
C PRO A 398 -11.79 -4.93 13.70
N PRO A 399 -11.83 -3.75 14.33
CA PRO A 399 -10.72 -2.81 14.29
C PRO A 399 -9.44 -3.44 14.86
N ILE A 400 -8.29 -3.04 14.34
CA ILE A 400 -6.97 -3.51 14.83
C ILE A 400 -6.81 -3.08 16.30
N GLU A 401 -7.15 -1.83 16.59
CA GLU A 401 -7.21 -1.19 17.91
C GLU A 401 -8.44 -0.29 17.94
N ASP A 402 -9.17 -0.27 19.03
CA ASP A 402 -10.31 0.65 19.17
C ASP A 402 -9.99 1.78 20.17
N LEU A 403 -9.14 2.72 19.72
CA LEU A 403 -8.77 3.89 20.49
C LEU A 403 -9.96 4.83 20.77
N ARG A 404 -10.98 4.83 19.90
CA ARG A 404 -12.21 5.61 20.06
C ARG A 404 -13.02 5.10 21.25
N GLU A 405 -13.31 3.80 21.27
CA GLU A 405 -14.09 3.18 22.34
C GLU A 405 -13.31 3.18 23.66
N LEU A 406 -11.98 2.94 23.62
CA LEU A 406 -11.10 3.05 24.78
C LEU A 406 -11.21 4.45 25.40
N SER A 407 -11.02 5.51 24.60
CA SER A 407 -11.07 6.89 25.08
C SER A 407 -12.44 7.25 25.64
N ALA A 408 -13.52 6.83 24.97
CA ALA A 408 -14.90 7.04 25.43
C ALA A 408 -15.18 6.32 26.76
N THR A 409 -14.68 5.07 26.91
CA THR A 409 -14.83 4.30 28.15
C THR A 409 -14.13 4.99 29.33
N ILE A 410 -12.90 5.45 29.13
CA ILE A 410 -12.16 6.17 30.18
C ILE A 410 -12.91 7.47 30.52
N ALA A 411 -13.30 8.26 29.53
CA ALA A 411 -13.98 9.53 29.77
C ALA A 411 -15.32 9.38 30.51
N ALA A 412 -16.04 8.28 30.29
CA ALA A 412 -17.32 8.01 30.96
C ALA A 412 -17.16 7.58 32.44
N ASP A 413 -16.11 6.82 32.75
CA ASP A 413 -15.95 6.14 34.03
C ASP A 413 -14.92 6.79 34.97
N VAL A 414 -14.08 7.73 34.47
CA VAL A 414 -13.09 8.47 35.25
C VAL A 414 -13.78 9.41 36.23
N ARG A 415 -13.33 9.41 37.48
CA ARG A 415 -13.82 10.27 38.54
C ARG A 415 -12.76 11.27 39.00
N PRO A 416 -13.16 12.41 39.57
CA PRO A 416 -12.20 13.30 40.20
C PRO A 416 -11.38 12.57 41.25
N GLY A 417 -10.05 12.68 41.20
CA GLY A 417 -9.12 11.96 42.06
C GLY A 417 -8.62 10.59 41.54
N ASP A 418 -9.15 10.10 40.43
CA ASP A 418 -8.57 8.95 39.75
C ASP A 418 -7.23 9.32 39.10
N ALA A 419 -6.28 8.37 39.09
CA ALA A 419 -5.07 8.48 38.30
C ALA A 419 -5.15 7.55 37.10
N ILE A 420 -4.50 7.92 35.98
CA ILE A 420 -4.42 7.14 34.77
C ILE A 420 -2.96 6.91 34.44
N LEU A 421 -2.55 5.65 34.29
CA LEU A 421 -1.21 5.24 33.87
C LEU A 421 -1.30 4.53 32.52
N ALA A 422 -0.59 5.03 31.51
CA ALA A 422 -0.58 4.48 30.16
C ALA A 422 0.80 3.91 29.79
N VAL A 423 0.80 2.69 29.24
CA VAL A 423 1.98 1.94 28.78
C VAL A 423 1.71 1.37 27.37
N PRO A 424 2.54 1.69 26.37
CA PRO A 424 3.59 2.72 26.36
C PRO A 424 3.03 4.13 26.19
N ASN A 425 3.91 5.12 26.28
CA ASN A 425 3.57 6.54 26.09
C ASN A 425 3.02 6.86 24.69
N GLU A 426 3.23 6.02 23.71
CA GLU A 426 2.64 6.13 22.37
C GLU A 426 1.11 6.20 22.36
N LEU A 427 0.44 5.64 23.39
CA LEU A 427 -1.01 5.79 23.55
C LEU A 427 -1.46 7.25 23.64
N GLY A 428 -0.56 8.16 24.03
CA GLY A 428 -0.82 9.60 24.07
C GLY A 428 -1.23 10.18 22.72
N VAL A 429 -0.81 9.61 21.59
CA VAL A 429 -1.24 10.08 20.27
C VAL A 429 -2.72 9.78 20.01
N GLY A 430 -3.21 8.62 20.46
CA GLY A 430 -4.62 8.23 20.38
C GLY A 430 -5.51 9.08 21.29
N PHE A 431 -5.08 9.28 22.54
CA PHE A 431 -5.82 10.13 23.49
C PHE A 431 -5.94 11.57 22.99
N ARG A 432 -4.88 12.15 22.43
CA ARG A 432 -4.93 13.51 21.84
C ARG A 432 -5.89 13.63 20.65
N TYR A 433 -6.14 12.54 19.95
CA TYR A 433 -7.05 12.57 18.81
C TYR A 433 -8.52 12.39 19.22
N TYR A 434 -8.82 11.46 20.14
CA TYR A 434 -10.21 11.10 20.47
C TYR A 434 -10.78 11.84 21.67
N SER A 435 -9.98 12.09 22.69
CA SER A 435 -10.39 12.85 23.86
C SER A 435 -9.14 13.32 24.59
N ASP A 436 -9.10 14.59 24.92
CA ASP A 436 -8.04 15.13 25.76
C ASP A 436 -8.28 14.63 27.19
N VAL A 437 -7.92 13.35 27.45
CA VAL A 437 -8.04 12.76 28.78
C VAL A 437 -7.02 13.46 29.69
N PRO A 438 -7.46 14.30 30.65
CA PRO A 438 -6.52 15.05 31.46
C PRO A 438 -5.82 14.13 32.48
N GLY A 439 -4.58 14.48 32.84
CA GLY A 439 -3.88 13.83 33.95
C GLY A 439 -3.37 12.42 33.68
N VAL A 440 -3.18 12.04 32.43
CA VAL A 440 -2.56 10.77 32.08
C VAL A 440 -1.06 10.83 32.35
N THR A 441 -0.57 9.91 33.17
CA THR A 441 0.86 9.65 33.35
C THR A 441 1.32 8.57 32.39
N TYR A 442 2.36 8.83 31.64
CA TYR A 442 2.86 7.92 30.62
C TYR A 442 4.14 7.21 31.06
N LEU A 443 4.23 5.94 30.77
CA LEU A 443 5.44 5.13 30.90
C LEU A 443 6.04 4.86 29.52
N PRO A 444 7.36 4.99 29.40
CA PRO A 444 8.32 5.37 30.46
C PRO A 444 8.46 6.89 30.64
N GLY A 445 7.91 7.71 29.78
CA GLY A 445 8.00 9.16 29.81
C GLY A 445 6.81 9.84 29.16
N GLU A 446 6.73 11.17 29.25
CA GLU A 446 5.64 11.94 28.64
C GLU A 446 5.61 11.80 27.11
N PHE A 447 4.43 11.99 26.52
CA PHE A 447 4.26 12.07 25.06
C PHE A 447 4.00 13.52 24.65
N PRO A 448 4.57 14.04 23.56
CA PRO A 448 5.62 13.43 22.73
C PRO A 448 6.98 13.46 23.43
N TYR A 449 7.68 12.33 23.42
CA TYR A 449 9.01 12.26 23.97
C TYR A 449 10.04 12.20 22.82
N LEU A 450 10.80 13.25 22.67
CA LEU A 450 11.99 13.28 21.84
C LEU A 450 13.19 13.04 22.76
N ALA A 451 13.84 11.88 22.61
CA ALA A 451 15.03 11.60 23.38
C ALA A 451 16.10 12.70 23.15
N PRO A 452 16.78 13.18 24.21
CA PRO A 452 17.93 14.04 24.06
C PRO A 452 18.96 13.42 23.12
N ALA A 453 19.75 14.26 22.45
CA ALA A 453 20.79 13.79 21.55
C ALA A 453 21.75 12.85 22.32
N GLY A 454 21.77 11.57 21.94
CA GLY A 454 22.56 10.51 22.60
C GLY A 454 21.76 9.49 23.40
N GLU A 455 20.55 9.81 23.87
CA GLU A 455 19.65 8.82 24.45
C GLU A 455 18.81 8.17 23.37
N ARG A 456 18.98 6.87 23.12
CA ARG A 456 18.22 6.10 22.13
C ARG A 456 16.97 5.47 22.71
N ARG A 457 16.55 5.84 23.91
CA ARG A 457 15.57 5.11 24.71
C ARG A 457 14.15 5.14 24.14
N TYR A 458 13.83 6.16 23.32
CA TYR A 458 12.50 6.38 22.74
C TYR A 458 12.60 6.96 21.34
N ILE A 459 12.93 6.15 20.38
CA ILE A 459 12.78 6.49 18.98
C ILE A 459 11.48 5.83 18.53
N GLY A 460 10.33 6.40 18.87
CA GLY A 460 9.02 6.08 18.35
C GLY A 460 8.78 4.60 18.03
N ASN A 461 8.17 4.31 16.88
CA ASN A 461 7.93 2.96 16.36
C ASN A 461 9.17 2.11 16.05
N LEU A 462 10.38 2.62 16.26
CA LEU A 462 11.60 1.84 16.07
C LEU A 462 11.85 0.84 17.22
N GLY A 463 10.84 0.56 18.02
CA GLY A 463 10.89 -0.33 19.17
C GLY A 463 11.23 0.45 20.43
N ALA A 464 10.22 0.98 21.12
CA ALA A 464 10.40 1.43 22.47
C ALA A 464 10.89 0.24 23.30
N PRO A 465 11.98 0.38 24.08
CA PRO A 465 12.42 -0.69 24.96
C PRO A 465 11.34 -0.97 26.01
N ALA A 466 11.33 -2.21 26.51
CA ALA A 466 10.52 -2.55 27.66
C ALA A 466 10.79 -1.57 28.82
N ILE A 467 9.75 -1.21 29.55
CA ILE A 467 9.85 -0.36 30.72
C ILE A 467 10.71 -1.04 31.81
N THR A 468 11.42 -0.25 32.59
CA THR A 468 12.26 -0.71 33.69
C THR A 468 11.59 -0.44 35.05
N GLN A 469 12.07 -1.11 36.12
CA GLN A 469 11.63 -0.80 37.49
C GLN A 469 11.86 0.67 37.86
N ALA A 470 12.95 1.28 37.38
CA ALA A 470 13.24 2.68 37.64
C ALA A 470 12.20 3.60 36.97
N ASP A 471 11.78 3.28 35.72
CA ASP A 471 10.72 4.02 35.02
C ASP A 471 9.40 3.96 35.81
N VAL A 472 9.03 2.75 36.25
CA VAL A 472 7.80 2.52 37.02
C VAL A 472 7.87 3.28 38.36
N ALA A 473 8.99 3.18 39.10
CA ALA A 473 9.15 3.85 40.37
C ALA A 473 9.06 5.40 40.23
N ASP A 474 9.74 5.99 39.24
CA ASP A 474 9.67 7.44 38.98
C ASP A 474 8.24 7.89 38.67
N ARG A 475 7.53 7.15 37.82
CA ARG A 475 6.20 7.57 37.36
C ARG A 475 5.11 7.29 38.37
N THR A 476 5.16 6.18 39.09
CA THR A 476 4.18 5.88 40.15
C THR A 476 4.32 6.81 41.31
N ALA A 477 5.53 7.26 41.66
CA ALA A 477 5.74 8.30 42.71
C ALA A 477 5.00 9.61 42.38
N ARG A 478 4.84 9.95 41.08
CA ARG A 478 4.12 11.14 40.63
C ARG A 478 2.61 11.02 40.69
N LEU A 479 2.07 9.79 40.73
CA LEU A 479 0.63 9.56 40.85
C LEU A 479 0.09 9.96 42.22
N GLY A 480 0.95 10.08 43.24
CA GLY A 480 0.54 10.22 44.63
C GLY A 480 -0.08 8.92 45.17
N ASN A 481 -1.09 9.02 45.99
CA ASN A 481 -1.81 7.87 46.52
C ASN A 481 -3.31 7.93 46.18
N PRO A 482 -3.68 7.79 44.89
CA PRO A 482 -5.07 7.83 44.47
C PRO A 482 -5.80 6.56 44.91
N HIS A 483 -7.08 6.66 45.29
CA HIS A 483 -7.91 5.52 45.65
C HIS A 483 -8.15 4.59 44.45
N ARG A 484 -8.23 5.16 43.24
CA ARG A 484 -8.48 4.43 41.98
C ARG A 484 -7.39 4.75 40.95
N VAL A 485 -6.87 3.70 40.29
CA VAL A 485 -5.88 3.85 39.25
C VAL A 485 -6.32 3.07 38.01
N TRP A 486 -6.41 3.78 36.91
CA TRP A 486 -6.60 3.18 35.59
C TRP A 486 -5.25 2.81 34.99
N LEU A 487 -5.08 1.53 34.61
CA LEU A 487 -3.94 1.07 33.83
C LEU A 487 -4.40 0.82 32.39
N VAL A 488 -3.77 1.50 31.43
CA VAL A 488 -3.95 1.27 30.00
C VAL A 488 -2.66 0.68 29.47
N ALA A 489 -2.67 -0.61 29.12
CA ALA A 489 -1.49 -1.32 28.65
C ALA A 489 -1.70 -1.81 27.19
N ARG A 490 -0.85 -1.35 26.26
CA ARG A 490 -0.83 -1.79 24.88
C ARG A 490 0.36 -2.70 24.67
N ARG A 491 0.13 -3.91 24.05
CA ARG A 491 1.22 -4.85 23.77
C ARG A 491 2.13 -5.03 25.00
N ALA A 492 1.54 -5.42 26.11
CA ALA A 492 2.30 -5.67 27.35
C ALA A 492 3.42 -6.69 27.13
N ASP A 493 3.22 -7.65 26.22
CA ASP A 493 4.24 -8.62 25.77
C ASP A 493 5.54 -7.94 25.27
N LEU A 494 5.47 -6.76 24.70
CA LEU A 494 6.63 -5.99 24.21
C LEU A 494 7.13 -4.94 25.20
N TYR A 495 6.21 -4.18 25.80
CA TYR A 495 6.56 -2.97 26.56
C TYR A 495 6.66 -3.18 28.06
N ASP A 496 5.93 -4.16 28.60
CA ASP A 496 5.96 -4.55 30.01
C ASP A 496 5.90 -6.08 30.20
N PRO A 497 6.84 -6.84 29.60
CA PRO A 497 6.79 -8.31 29.62
C PRO A 497 6.86 -8.91 31.04
N ASN A 498 7.32 -8.14 32.02
CA ASN A 498 7.41 -8.56 33.40
C ASN A 498 6.22 -8.08 34.27
N GLY A 499 5.24 -7.38 33.69
CA GLY A 499 4.08 -6.86 34.41
C GLY A 499 4.39 -5.85 35.49
N LEU A 500 5.47 -5.09 35.35
CA LEU A 500 5.97 -4.15 36.38
C LEU A 500 4.97 -3.06 36.71
N ALA A 501 4.29 -2.51 35.72
CA ALA A 501 3.28 -1.48 35.91
C ALA A 501 2.06 -2.03 36.67
N ALA A 502 1.57 -3.21 36.29
CA ALA A 502 0.45 -3.87 36.94
C ALA A 502 0.79 -4.25 38.40
N ALA A 503 2.01 -4.76 38.64
CA ALA A 503 2.47 -5.12 39.98
C ALA A 503 2.58 -3.89 40.90
N ALA A 504 3.14 -2.79 40.39
CA ALA A 504 3.29 -1.57 41.18
C ALA A 504 1.94 -0.95 41.57
N ILE A 505 0.95 -0.93 40.67
CA ILE A 505 -0.38 -0.36 40.96
C ILE A 505 -1.23 -1.33 41.76
N GLY A 506 -1.13 -2.64 41.51
CA GLY A 506 -1.94 -3.66 42.18
C GLY A 506 -1.59 -3.92 43.65
N SER A 507 -0.46 -3.37 44.15
CA SER A 507 -0.11 -3.49 45.54
C SER A 507 -1.16 -2.82 46.44
N GLY A 508 -1.90 -3.63 47.22
CA GLY A 508 -2.97 -3.17 48.09
C GLY A 508 -4.29 -2.78 47.40
N ARG A 509 -4.45 -3.14 46.11
CA ARG A 509 -5.66 -2.87 45.34
C ARG A 509 -6.18 -4.13 44.64
N SER A 510 -7.48 -4.15 44.32
CA SER A 510 -8.12 -5.19 43.51
C SER A 510 -8.53 -4.63 42.15
N ILE A 511 -8.61 -5.52 41.15
CA ILE A 511 -9.14 -5.16 39.82
C ILE A 511 -10.66 -5.04 39.92
N VAL A 512 -11.20 -3.88 39.61
CA VAL A 512 -12.64 -3.58 39.61
C VAL A 512 -13.23 -3.70 38.22
N ILE A 513 -12.47 -3.28 37.20
CA ILE A 513 -12.87 -3.33 35.78
C ILE A 513 -11.70 -3.89 34.98
N GLU A 514 -12.00 -4.79 34.05
CA GLU A 514 -11.06 -5.25 33.04
C GLU A 514 -11.77 -5.33 31.68
N ARG A 515 -11.20 -4.65 30.66
CA ARG A 515 -11.71 -4.64 29.30
C ARG A 515 -10.54 -4.72 28.30
N ARG A 516 -10.83 -5.18 27.06
CA ARG A 516 -9.85 -5.27 25.98
C ARG A 516 -10.35 -4.58 24.72
N PHE A 517 -9.45 -3.83 24.07
CA PHE A 517 -9.68 -3.10 22.83
C PHE A 517 -8.61 -3.49 21.80
N GLY A 518 -8.74 -4.71 21.24
CA GLY A 518 -7.68 -5.34 20.45
C GLY A 518 -6.48 -5.68 21.35
N PRO A 519 -5.25 -5.20 21.03
CA PRO A 519 -4.05 -5.44 21.84
C PRO A 519 -3.92 -4.51 23.07
N ILE A 520 -4.94 -3.70 23.35
CA ILE A 520 -4.94 -2.76 24.47
C ILE A 520 -5.79 -3.34 25.61
N GLU A 521 -5.21 -3.41 26.79
CA GLU A 521 -5.89 -3.80 28.02
C GLU A 521 -6.15 -2.55 28.88
N LEU A 522 -7.38 -2.42 29.35
CA LEU A 522 -7.81 -1.40 30.30
C LEU A 522 -8.19 -2.07 31.61
N ARG A 523 -7.51 -1.73 32.70
CA ARG A 523 -7.81 -2.20 34.05
C ARG A 523 -8.01 -1.04 35.01
N LEU A 524 -9.08 -1.10 35.82
CA LEU A 524 -9.27 -0.20 36.94
C LEU A 524 -8.90 -0.94 38.21
N TYR A 525 -7.96 -0.40 38.96
CA TYR A 525 -7.59 -0.84 40.29
C TYR A 525 -8.25 0.05 41.32
N GLY A 526 -8.95 -0.53 42.28
CA GLY A 526 -9.59 0.15 43.40
C GLY A 526 -9.18 -0.47 44.73
N GLU A 527 -9.55 0.18 45.85
CA GLU A 527 -9.31 -0.37 47.19
C GLU A 527 -9.95 -1.76 47.32
N MET A 528 -9.27 -2.66 48.02
CA MET A 528 -9.87 -3.94 48.37
C MET A 528 -11.06 -3.68 49.31
N PRO A 529 -12.22 -4.30 49.03
CA PRO A 529 -13.30 -4.24 49.99
C PRO A 529 -12.83 -4.87 51.32
N ASN A 530 -13.01 -4.12 52.43
CA ASN A 530 -12.72 -4.58 53.76
C ASN A 530 -13.50 -5.84 54.13
#